data_2010626068ad7400efecd4446c77ba71
#
_entry.id   2010626068ad7400efecd4446c77ba71
#
_cell.length_a   1.000
_cell.length_b   1.000
_cell.length_c   1.000
_cell.angle_alpha   90.00
_cell.angle_beta   90.00
_cell.angle_gamma   90.00
#
_symmetry.space_group_name_H-M   'P 1'
#
loop_
_entity.id
_entity.type
_entity.pdbx_description
1 polymer ?
#
loop_
_entity_poly.entity_id
_entity_poly.type
_entity_poly.pdbx_seq_one_letter_code
_entity_poly.pdbx_strand_id
1 'polypeptide(L)'
;MEYKCVTDLAKLQDYIGEARLVAFDFETAPREECRNEEKAALDAHKAHIVGVSFSVAEGAAVYVPLKHRVGENAAEQEAIWSWLTEAFFQNTGIIKVAHNLSFEAMFLYALGVVLQPPCYDTIAAAQMTLKSNTAFRTLSDSGLKALAQELFGAELPSFETVTAGRYFDELDPRDEQTIRYACADSDFTLRLYHLFNNWFD
;
A
#
# COMPACT_ATOMS: atom_id res chain seq x y z
N MET A 1 -4.13 -7.37 15.49
CA MET A 1 -3.65 -7.25 14.10
C MET A 1 -2.33 -8.00 13.99
N GLU A 2 -2.18 -8.81 12.95
CA GLU A 2 -0.98 -9.62 12.71
C GLU A 2 -0.19 -9.00 11.55
N TYR A 3 0.70 -8.06 11.89
CA TYR A 3 1.54 -7.36 10.92
C TYR A 3 2.98 -7.84 11.02
N LYS A 4 3.60 -8.15 9.89
CA LYS A 4 4.95 -8.73 9.83
C LYS A 4 5.82 -8.09 8.76
N CYS A 5 7.11 -7.96 9.03
CA CYS A 5 8.10 -7.70 7.99
C CYS A 5 8.54 -9.04 7.38
N VAL A 6 8.51 -9.13 6.06
CA VAL A 6 8.90 -10.32 5.29
C VAL A 6 10.03 -9.95 4.34
N THR A 7 11.17 -10.63 4.51
CA THR A 7 12.38 -10.39 3.72
C THR A 7 12.75 -11.56 2.79
N ASP A 8 11.92 -12.59 2.78
CA ASP A 8 12.13 -13.86 2.09
C ASP A 8 11.05 -14.08 1.04
N LEU A 9 11.45 -14.43 -0.18
CA LEU A 9 10.52 -14.62 -1.31
C LEU A 9 9.54 -15.76 -1.04
N ALA A 10 10.00 -16.88 -0.48
CA ALA A 10 9.12 -18.02 -0.22
C ALA A 10 8.03 -17.69 0.79
N LYS A 11 8.36 -16.93 1.84
CA LYS A 11 7.36 -16.45 2.81
C LYS A 11 6.35 -15.47 2.21
N LEU A 12 6.79 -14.62 1.28
CA LEU A 12 5.87 -13.74 0.55
C LEU A 12 4.93 -14.55 -0.35
N GLN A 13 5.48 -15.55 -1.06
CA GLN A 13 4.71 -16.47 -1.89
C GLN A 13 3.67 -17.25 -1.06
N ASP A 14 4.07 -17.77 0.08
CA ASP A 14 3.17 -18.48 1.00
C ASP A 14 2.08 -17.54 1.55
N TYR A 15 2.43 -16.29 1.87
CA TYR A 15 1.47 -15.31 2.38
C TYR A 15 0.41 -14.93 1.35
N ILE A 16 0.81 -14.62 0.12
CA ILE A 16 -0.13 -14.30 -0.97
C ILE A 16 -0.86 -15.57 -1.42
N GLY A 17 -0.16 -16.70 -1.48
CA GLY A 17 -0.73 -18.01 -1.76
C GLY A 17 -1.63 -18.03 -2.98
N GLU A 18 -2.82 -18.60 -2.83
CA GLU A 18 -3.85 -18.67 -3.87
C GLU A 18 -4.90 -17.55 -3.75
N ALA A 19 -4.57 -16.45 -3.06
CA ALA A 19 -5.50 -15.35 -2.88
C ALA A 19 -5.94 -14.77 -4.23
N ARG A 20 -7.23 -14.55 -4.37
CA ARG A 20 -7.86 -13.95 -5.56
C ARG A 20 -8.13 -12.47 -5.40
N LEU A 21 -7.94 -11.96 -4.20
CA LEU A 21 -8.13 -10.58 -3.79
C LEU A 21 -6.97 -10.20 -2.88
N VAL A 22 -6.22 -9.17 -3.27
CA VAL A 22 -5.06 -8.71 -2.51
C VAL A 22 -5.04 -7.18 -2.51
N ALA A 23 -5.05 -6.59 -1.33
CA ALA A 23 -4.76 -5.17 -1.19
C ALA A 23 -3.26 -4.94 -1.08
N PHE A 24 -2.77 -3.85 -1.66
CA PHE A 24 -1.36 -3.48 -1.61
C PHE A 24 -1.18 -1.97 -1.54
N ASP A 25 -0.02 -1.56 -1.04
CA ASP A 25 0.34 -0.15 -0.91
C ASP A 25 1.86 0.01 -1.02
N PHE A 26 2.33 1.08 -1.69
CA PHE A 26 3.74 1.40 -1.84
C PHE A 26 4.20 2.46 -0.85
N GLU A 27 5.30 2.16 -0.16
CA GLU A 27 6.07 3.18 0.54
C GLU A 27 7.15 3.73 -0.37
N THR A 28 7.27 5.05 -0.43
CA THR A 28 8.17 5.74 -1.36
C THR A 28 9.05 6.76 -0.67
N ALA A 29 10.21 7.03 -1.26
CA ALA A 29 11.10 8.09 -0.83
C ALA A 29 11.76 8.78 -2.03
N PRO A 30 12.13 10.07 -1.91
CA PRO A 30 12.83 10.77 -2.97
C PRO A 30 14.18 10.11 -3.29
N ARG A 31 14.55 10.12 -4.56
CA ARG A 31 15.91 9.82 -4.97
C ARG A 31 16.87 10.88 -4.40
N GLU A 32 18.14 10.54 -4.26
CA GLU A 32 19.13 11.40 -3.59
C GLU A 32 19.16 12.83 -4.17
N GLU A 33 19.13 12.93 -5.49
CA GLU A 33 19.15 14.20 -6.21
C GLU A 33 17.89 15.05 -6.04
N CYS A 34 16.78 14.46 -5.63
CA CYS A 34 15.47 15.10 -5.49
C CYS A 34 15.04 15.33 -4.03
N ARG A 35 15.88 15.00 -3.04
CA ARG A 35 15.48 15.07 -1.61
C ARG A 35 15.08 16.46 -1.13
N ASN A 36 15.59 17.50 -1.76
CA ASN A 36 15.26 18.89 -1.40
C ASN A 36 14.04 19.44 -2.18
N GLU A 37 13.42 18.63 -3.03
CA GLU A 37 12.27 19.06 -3.82
C GLU A 37 10.97 18.73 -3.07
N GLU A 38 10.05 19.70 -3.06
CA GLU A 38 8.74 19.51 -2.42
C GLU A 38 7.97 18.39 -3.12
N LYS A 39 7.40 17.48 -2.32
CA LYS A 39 6.59 16.34 -2.80
C LYS A 39 7.31 15.38 -3.74
N ALA A 40 8.63 15.40 -3.80
CA ALA A 40 9.39 14.50 -4.66
C ALA A 40 9.08 13.02 -4.39
N ALA A 41 8.79 12.64 -3.15
CA ALA A 41 8.38 11.28 -2.79
C ALA A 41 7.10 10.80 -3.51
N LEU A 42 6.27 11.72 -3.99
CA LEU A 42 5.01 11.42 -4.68
C LEU A 42 5.15 11.40 -6.21
N ASP A 43 6.32 11.69 -6.74
CA ASP A 43 6.61 11.72 -8.16
C ASP A 43 7.43 10.50 -8.58
N ALA A 44 6.85 9.61 -9.38
CA ALA A 44 7.48 8.36 -9.80
C ALA A 44 8.80 8.55 -10.59
N HIS A 45 9.05 9.74 -11.13
CA HIS A 45 10.32 10.08 -11.79
C HIS A 45 11.38 10.60 -10.82
N LYS A 46 10.96 11.08 -9.65
CA LYS A 46 11.84 11.66 -8.63
C LYS A 46 12.02 10.79 -7.39
N ALA A 47 11.21 9.77 -7.27
CA ALA A 47 11.21 8.84 -6.14
C ALA A 47 11.54 7.41 -6.55
N HIS A 48 11.67 6.58 -5.56
CA HIS A 48 11.76 5.13 -5.70
C HIS A 48 10.83 4.45 -4.70
N ILE A 49 10.43 3.22 -4.99
CA ILE A 49 9.69 2.37 -4.07
C ILE A 49 10.66 1.88 -3.00
N VAL A 50 10.36 2.19 -1.74
CA VAL A 50 11.12 1.76 -0.55
C VAL A 50 10.72 0.36 -0.11
N GLY A 51 9.43 0.07 -0.23
CA GLY A 51 8.86 -1.23 0.09
C GLY A 51 7.41 -1.31 -0.33
N VAL A 52 6.83 -2.47 -0.15
CA VAL A 52 5.43 -2.73 -0.48
C VAL A 52 4.75 -3.53 0.63
N SER A 53 3.55 -3.15 1.00
CA SER A 53 2.72 -3.91 1.91
C SER A 53 1.62 -4.67 1.17
N PHE A 54 1.22 -5.81 1.71
CA PHE A 54 0.15 -6.67 1.18
C PHE A 54 -0.79 -7.10 2.29
N SER A 55 -2.09 -7.15 1.99
CA SER A 55 -3.09 -7.74 2.86
C SER A 55 -4.02 -8.66 2.05
N VAL A 56 -4.18 -9.89 2.53
CA VAL A 56 -5.08 -10.92 1.96
C VAL A 56 -6.24 -11.25 2.90
N ALA A 57 -6.19 -10.77 4.14
CA ALA A 57 -7.23 -10.95 5.14
C ALA A 57 -7.23 -9.77 6.11
N GLU A 58 -8.42 -9.35 6.54
CA GLU A 58 -8.57 -8.27 7.51
C GLU A 58 -7.83 -8.56 8.81
N GLY A 59 -7.08 -7.58 9.31
CA GLY A 59 -6.28 -7.69 10.51
C GLY A 59 -4.93 -8.38 10.32
N ALA A 60 -4.58 -8.76 9.08
CA ALA A 60 -3.30 -9.35 8.74
C ALA A 60 -2.68 -8.66 7.52
N ALA A 61 -1.40 -8.32 7.62
CA ALA A 61 -0.65 -7.76 6.51
C ALA A 61 0.85 -8.06 6.63
N VAL A 62 1.55 -8.01 5.51
CA VAL A 62 3.00 -8.12 5.48
C VAL A 62 3.60 -6.91 4.80
N TYR A 63 4.76 -6.48 5.28
CA TYR A 63 5.59 -5.46 4.66
C TYR A 63 6.87 -6.08 4.10
N VAL A 64 7.17 -5.79 2.84
CA VAL A 64 8.38 -6.27 2.14
C VAL A 64 9.31 -5.07 1.91
N PRO A 65 10.39 -4.94 2.68
CA PRO A 65 11.34 -3.85 2.53
C PRO A 65 12.26 -4.10 1.33
N LEU A 66 12.40 -3.11 0.47
CA LEU A 66 13.19 -3.22 -0.76
C LEU A 66 14.38 -2.27 -0.78
N LYS A 67 14.22 -1.00 -0.37
CA LYS A 67 15.24 0.02 -0.52
C LYS A 67 15.33 0.97 0.69
N HIS A 68 15.30 0.42 1.90
CA HIS A 68 15.65 1.19 3.09
C HIS A 68 17.16 1.45 3.15
N ARG A 69 17.54 2.59 3.68
CA ARG A 69 18.93 2.98 3.90
C ARG A 69 19.50 2.42 5.20
N VAL A 70 18.64 2.06 6.12
CA VAL A 70 18.98 1.50 7.43
C VAL A 70 18.22 0.19 7.62
N GLY A 71 18.75 -0.67 8.48
CA GLY A 71 18.13 -1.98 8.72
C GLY A 71 18.36 -2.97 7.58
N GLU A 72 17.56 -4.03 7.56
CA GLU A 72 17.71 -5.14 6.61
C GLU A 72 16.58 -5.14 5.58
N ASN A 73 16.95 -4.94 4.34
CA ASN A 73 16.05 -5.14 3.20
C ASN A 73 15.94 -6.64 2.85
N ALA A 74 14.97 -6.96 2.02
CA ALA A 74 14.87 -8.30 1.44
C ALA A 74 16.14 -8.64 0.65
N ALA A 75 16.67 -9.85 0.88
CA ALA A 75 17.94 -10.27 0.27
C ALA A 75 17.82 -10.48 -1.25
N GLU A 76 16.69 -11.01 -1.69
CA GLU A 76 16.43 -11.38 -3.08
C GLU A 76 15.54 -10.35 -3.81
N GLN A 77 15.87 -9.07 -3.72
CA GLN A 77 15.02 -7.97 -4.21
C GLN A 77 14.63 -8.13 -5.69
N GLU A 78 15.59 -8.52 -6.54
CA GLU A 78 15.34 -8.73 -7.97
C GLU A 78 14.38 -9.88 -8.22
N ALA A 79 14.55 -11.00 -7.51
CA ALA A 79 13.67 -12.16 -7.62
C ALA A 79 12.27 -11.85 -7.08
N ILE A 80 12.17 -11.14 -5.96
CA ILE A 80 10.90 -10.67 -5.40
C ILE A 80 10.19 -9.76 -6.41
N TRP A 81 10.91 -8.79 -7.00
CA TRP A 81 10.32 -7.86 -7.94
C TRP A 81 9.86 -8.55 -9.24
N SER A 82 10.67 -9.47 -9.77
CA SER A 82 10.28 -10.28 -10.93
C SER A 82 9.02 -11.09 -10.65
N TRP A 83 8.99 -11.77 -9.51
CA TRP A 83 7.81 -12.54 -9.10
C TRP A 83 6.57 -11.67 -8.90
N LEU A 84 6.70 -10.53 -8.22
CA LEU A 84 5.60 -9.58 -8.04
C LEU A 84 5.07 -9.07 -9.39
N THR A 85 5.97 -8.79 -10.33
CA THR A 85 5.58 -8.34 -11.66
C THR A 85 4.73 -9.37 -12.38
N GLU A 86 5.20 -10.62 -12.47
CA GLU A 86 4.56 -11.67 -13.23
C GLU A 86 3.36 -12.30 -12.50
N ALA A 87 3.56 -12.67 -11.24
CA ALA A 87 2.60 -13.44 -10.46
C ALA A 87 1.53 -12.58 -9.76
N PHE A 88 1.78 -11.28 -9.60
CA PHE A 88 0.84 -10.38 -8.94
C PHE A 88 0.38 -9.23 -9.86
N PHE A 89 1.24 -8.27 -10.21
CA PHE A 89 0.81 -7.06 -10.93
C PHE A 89 0.25 -7.36 -12.32
N GLN A 90 0.78 -8.33 -13.02
CA GLN A 90 0.32 -8.75 -14.35
C GLN A 90 -0.67 -9.92 -14.34
N ASN A 91 -0.94 -10.50 -13.18
CA ASN A 91 -1.85 -11.64 -13.06
C ASN A 91 -3.31 -11.19 -13.15
N THR A 92 -4.02 -11.61 -14.19
CA THR A 92 -5.44 -11.31 -14.42
C THR A 92 -6.39 -12.14 -13.54
N GLY A 93 -5.88 -13.12 -12.80
CA GLY A 93 -6.64 -13.95 -11.88
C GLY A 93 -6.76 -13.38 -10.46
N ILE A 94 -6.09 -12.25 -10.18
CA ILE A 94 -6.08 -11.59 -8.86
C ILE A 94 -6.69 -10.20 -8.99
N ILE A 95 -7.64 -9.87 -8.13
CA ILE A 95 -8.14 -8.51 -7.95
C ILE A 95 -7.11 -7.74 -7.12
N LYS A 96 -6.51 -6.72 -7.69
CA LYS A 96 -5.56 -5.83 -7.03
C LYS A 96 -6.29 -4.62 -6.49
N VAL A 97 -6.19 -4.40 -5.20
CA VAL A 97 -6.89 -3.30 -4.51
C VAL A 97 -5.85 -2.34 -3.97
N ALA A 98 -6.02 -1.05 -4.24
CA ALA A 98 -5.22 0.00 -3.62
C ALA A 98 -6.10 1.19 -3.23
N HIS A 99 -5.58 2.05 -2.38
CA HIS A 99 -6.21 3.33 -2.04
C HIS A 99 -5.49 4.45 -2.78
N ASN A 100 -6.11 5.00 -3.83
CA ASN A 100 -5.49 5.85 -4.85
C ASN A 100 -4.61 5.04 -5.83
N LEU A 101 -5.20 4.02 -6.42
CA LEU A 101 -4.53 3.09 -7.34
C LEU A 101 -3.72 3.77 -8.46
N SER A 102 -4.09 4.99 -8.84
CA SER A 102 -3.35 5.77 -9.84
C SER A 102 -1.91 6.08 -9.39
N PHE A 103 -1.68 6.21 -8.09
CA PHE A 103 -0.34 6.42 -7.52
C PHE A 103 0.54 5.17 -7.75
N GLU A 104 0.06 4.01 -7.37
CA GLU A 104 0.78 2.74 -7.56
C GLU A 104 1.03 2.46 -9.04
N ALA A 105 0.01 2.69 -9.88
CA ALA A 105 0.11 2.49 -11.32
C ALA A 105 1.17 3.39 -11.98
N MET A 106 1.32 4.64 -11.53
CA MET A 106 2.37 5.54 -12.02
C MET A 106 3.78 5.04 -11.67
N PHE A 107 3.98 4.56 -10.44
CA PHE A 107 5.27 3.99 -10.03
C PHE A 107 5.60 2.70 -10.79
N LEU A 108 4.62 1.81 -10.96
CA LEU A 108 4.78 0.60 -11.78
C LEU A 108 5.13 0.95 -13.23
N TYR A 109 4.40 1.90 -13.83
CA TYR A 109 4.65 2.32 -15.20
C TYR A 109 6.04 2.92 -15.39
N ALA A 110 6.53 3.73 -14.45
CA ALA A 110 7.88 4.27 -14.46
C ALA A 110 8.97 3.17 -14.39
N LEU A 111 8.63 2.00 -13.86
CA LEU A 111 9.48 0.81 -13.83
C LEU A 111 9.25 -0.14 -15.02
N GLY A 112 8.42 0.25 -16.00
CA GLY A 112 8.10 -0.56 -17.18
C GLY A 112 7.08 -1.68 -16.90
N VAL A 113 6.40 -1.64 -15.76
CA VAL A 113 5.37 -2.63 -15.39
C VAL A 113 3.99 -2.05 -15.65
N VAL A 114 3.18 -2.74 -16.44
CA VAL A 114 1.78 -2.37 -16.67
C VAL A 114 0.89 -3.19 -15.77
N LEU A 115 0.23 -2.50 -14.85
CA LEU A 115 -0.74 -3.13 -13.94
C LEU A 115 -1.93 -3.69 -14.75
N GLN A 116 -2.16 -5.00 -14.67
CA GLN A 116 -3.25 -5.66 -15.39
C GLN A 116 -4.51 -5.74 -14.55
N PRO A 117 -5.69 -5.54 -15.14
CA PRO A 117 -6.96 -5.76 -14.44
C PRO A 117 -7.15 -7.25 -14.08
N PRO A 118 -8.04 -7.58 -13.12
CA PRO A 118 -8.96 -6.68 -12.43
C PRO A 118 -8.29 -5.85 -11.33
N CYS A 119 -8.70 -4.57 -11.26
CA CYS A 119 -8.19 -3.62 -10.28
C CYS A 119 -9.34 -2.89 -9.60
N TYR A 120 -9.15 -2.49 -8.35
CA TYR A 120 -10.15 -1.76 -7.59
C TYR A 120 -9.48 -0.61 -6.81
N ASP A 121 -10.04 0.59 -6.95
CA ASP A 121 -9.57 1.78 -6.25
C ASP A 121 -10.57 2.17 -5.17
N THR A 122 -10.17 2.04 -3.91
CA THR A 122 -11.04 2.34 -2.77
C THR A 122 -11.30 3.84 -2.60
N ILE A 123 -10.45 4.73 -3.10
CA ILE A 123 -10.72 6.18 -3.08
C ILE A 123 -11.84 6.53 -4.08
N ALA A 124 -11.83 5.93 -5.25
CA ALA A 124 -12.88 6.12 -6.26
C ALA A 124 -14.22 5.57 -5.74
N ALA A 125 -14.20 4.37 -5.14
CA ALA A 125 -15.38 3.77 -4.51
C ALA A 125 -15.93 4.64 -3.39
N ALA A 126 -15.08 5.17 -2.50
CA ALA A 126 -15.48 6.09 -1.44
C ALA A 126 -16.13 7.36 -2.01
N GLN A 127 -15.55 7.96 -3.04
CA GLN A 127 -16.11 9.15 -3.66
C GLN A 127 -17.48 8.90 -4.30
N MET A 128 -17.70 7.74 -4.88
CA MET A 128 -18.98 7.36 -5.46
C MET A 128 -20.05 7.06 -4.40
N THR A 129 -19.70 6.29 -3.38
CA THR A 129 -20.63 5.87 -2.32
C THR A 129 -20.97 7.01 -1.36
N LEU A 130 -19.97 7.76 -0.90
CA LEU A 130 -20.17 8.82 0.09
C LEU A 130 -20.94 10.02 -0.48
N LYS A 131 -20.75 10.34 -1.76
CA LYS A 131 -21.53 11.41 -2.41
C LYS A 131 -22.99 11.03 -2.65
N SER A 132 -23.29 9.76 -2.81
CA SER A 132 -24.66 9.27 -3.05
C SER A 132 -25.43 9.01 -1.76
N ASN A 133 -24.76 8.79 -0.64
CA ASN A 133 -25.37 8.41 0.63
C ASN A 133 -25.48 9.61 1.59
N THR A 134 -26.74 9.95 1.97
CA THR A 134 -27.02 11.08 2.88
C THR A 134 -26.42 10.92 4.28
N ALA A 135 -26.21 9.69 4.75
CA ALA A 135 -25.62 9.41 6.05
C ALA A 135 -24.13 9.81 6.13
N PHE A 136 -23.42 9.83 5.00
CA PHE A 136 -21.99 10.14 4.93
C PHE A 136 -21.68 11.47 4.23
N ARG A 137 -22.68 12.30 3.95
CA ARG A 137 -22.49 13.62 3.31
C ARG A 137 -21.54 14.56 4.03
N THR A 138 -21.28 14.33 5.31
CA THR A 138 -20.36 15.10 6.14
C THR A 138 -18.90 14.67 5.97
N LEU A 139 -18.62 13.50 5.37
CA LEU A 139 -17.27 13.07 5.03
C LEU A 139 -16.75 13.89 3.85
N SER A 140 -15.97 14.92 4.17
CA SER A 140 -15.31 15.77 3.17
C SER A 140 -14.00 15.18 2.67
N ASP A 141 -13.44 14.20 3.40
CA ASP A 141 -12.13 13.60 3.14
C ASP A 141 -12.29 12.11 2.76
N SER A 142 -11.80 11.74 1.59
CA SER A 142 -11.75 10.35 1.12
C SER A 142 -10.38 9.69 1.34
N GLY A 143 -9.49 10.32 2.10
CA GLY A 143 -8.20 9.76 2.46
C GLY A 143 -8.33 8.55 3.40
N LEU A 144 -7.43 7.58 3.27
CA LEU A 144 -7.50 6.30 3.98
C LEU A 144 -7.65 6.45 5.49
N LYS A 145 -6.89 7.35 6.10
CA LYS A 145 -6.89 7.57 7.56
C LYS A 145 -8.19 8.17 8.06
N ALA A 146 -8.75 9.11 7.30
CA ALA A 146 -10.05 9.68 7.61
C ALA A 146 -11.17 8.64 7.48
N LEU A 147 -11.13 7.82 6.43
CA LEU A 147 -12.10 6.74 6.25
C LEU A 147 -11.95 5.65 7.32
N ALA A 148 -10.72 5.28 7.69
CA ALA A 148 -10.48 4.31 8.75
C ALA A 148 -11.05 4.78 10.10
N GLN A 149 -10.86 6.05 10.44
CA GLN A 149 -11.41 6.63 11.66
C GLN A 149 -12.93 6.67 11.63
N GLU A 150 -13.53 7.14 10.55
CA GLU A 150 -14.98 7.36 10.46
C GLU A 150 -15.76 6.04 10.33
N LEU A 151 -15.27 5.11 9.51
CA LEU A 151 -16.01 3.89 9.17
C LEU A 151 -15.71 2.71 10.10
N PHE A 152 -14.52 2.70 10.71
CA PHE A 152 -14.09 1.60 11.58
C PHE A 152 -13.68 2.04 12.99
N GLY A 153 -13.70 3.36 13.30
CA GLY A 153 -13.25 3.88 14.59
C GLY A 153 -11.75 3.67 14.85
N ALA A 154 -10.95 3.50 13.81
CA ALA A 154 -9.55 3.16 13.90
C ALA A 154 -8.64 4.37 13.65
N GLU A 155 -7.78 4.67 14.63
CA GLU A 155 -6.73 5.69 14.47
C GLU A 155 -5.48 5.04 13.85
N LEU A 156 -5.21 5.39 12.58
CA LEU A 156 -3.99 4.97 11.90
C LEU A 156 -2.86 5.98 12.17
N PRO A 157 -1.61 5.51 12.30
CA PRO A 157 -0.48 6.41 12.50
C PRO A 157 -0.31 7.36 11.30
N SER A 158 0.01 8.63 11.56
CA SER A 158 0.31 9.56 10.47
C SER A 158 1.75 9.40 9.98
N PHE A 159 1.99 9.79 8.73
CA PHE A 159 3.33 9.80 8.13
C PHE A 159 4.29 10.63 8.98
N GLU A 160 3.86 11.83 9.40
CA GLU A 160 4.66 12.75 10.21
C GLU A 160 5.04 12.14 11.57
N THR A 161 4.12 11.40 12.18
CA THR A 161 4.37 10.74 13.47
C THR A 161 5.42 9.63 13.33
N VAL A 162 5.31 8.81 12.29
CA VAL A 162 6.21 7.65 12.12
C VAL A 162 7.58 8.08 11.60
N THR A 163 7.63 9.02 10.67
CA THR A 163 8.90 9.48 10.10
C THR A 163 9.64 10.47 10.99
N ALA A 164 8.91 11.23 11.81
CA ALA A 164 9.48 12.30 12.65
C ALA A 164 10.39 13.26 11.85
N GLY A 165 9.95 13.63 10.64
CA GLY A 165 10.66 14.53 9.73
C GLY A 165 11.74 13.87 8.87
N ARG A 166 11.93 12.55 8.95
CA ARG A 166 12.81 11.77 8.08
C ARG A 166 12.05 11.34 6.81
N TYR A 167 12.76 10.83 5.81
CA TYR A 167 12.15 10.10 4.73
C TYR A 167 11.86 8.66 5.13
N PHE A 168 10.93 8.00 4.44
CA PHE A 168 10.52 6.64 4.79
C PHE A 168 11.68 5.63 4.64
N ASP A 169 12.57 5.82 3.69
CA ASP A 169 13.77 4.98 3.50
C ASP A 169 14.82 5.11 4.61
N GLU A 170 14.70 6.11 5.49
CA GLU A 170 15.56 6.31 6.67
C GLU A 170 14.99 5.65 7.94
N LEU A 171 13.86 4.96 7.84
CA LEU A 171 13.27 4.17 8.92
C LEU A 171 13.83 2.74 8.89
N ASP A 172 13.96 2.12 10.07
CA ASP A 172 14.26 0.70 10.15
C ASP A 172 13.01 -0.11 9.73
N PRO A 173 13.08 -0.96 8.69
CA PRO A 173 11.94 -1.74 8.25
C PRO A 173 11.49 -2.81 9.26
N ARG A 174 12.28 -3.11 10.28
CA ARG A 174 11.94 -4.04 11.35
C ARG A 174 11.37 -3.35 12.60
N ASP A 175 11.40 -2.02 12.64
CA ASP A 175 10.74 -1.28 13.72
C ASP A 175 9.23 -1.51 13.68
N GLU A 176 8.66 -1.78 14.84
CA GLU A 176 7.22 -2.07 14.99
C GLU A 176 6.35 -0.94 14.45
N GLN A 177 6.76 0.33 14.62
CA GLN A 177 6.00 1.48 14.13
C GLN A 177 6.06 1.56 12.59
N THR A 178 7.21 1.26 11.99
CA THR A 178 7.37 1.20 10.52
C THR A 178 6.49 0.12 9.92
N ILE A 179 6.55 -1.10 10.49
CA ILE A 179 5.72 -2.22 10.05
C ILE A 179 4.24 -1.90 10.22
N ARG A 180 3.86 -1.35 11.38
CA ARG A 180 2.48 -1.00 11.67
C ARG A 180 1.94 0.05 10.72
N TYR A 181 2.75 1.05 10.36
CA TYR A 181 2.37 2.08 9.42
C TYR A 181 2.09 1.49 8.03
N ALA A 182 3.09 0.85 7.43
CA ALA A 182 2.97 0.29 6.09
C ALA A 182 1.87 -0.80 5.97
N CYS A 183 1.79 -1.70 6.95
CA CYS A 183 0.80 -2.77 6.94
C CYS A 183 -0.62 -2.29 7.19
N ALA A 184 -0.81 -1.23 7.98
CA ALA A 184 -2.14 -0.70 8.23
C ALA A 184 -2.77 -0.14 6.95
N ASP A 185 -1.98 0.47 6.07
CA ASP A 185 -2.50 1.07 4.85
C ASP A 185 -3.06 -0.03 3.91
N SER A 186 -2.39 -1.16 3.73
CA SER A 186 -2.95 -2.29 2.95
C SER A 186 -4.10 -3.03 3.66
N ASP A 187 -4.06 -3.23 4.99
CA ASP A 187 -5.15 -3.87 5.74
C ASP A 187 -6.45 -3.05 5.67
N PHE A 188 -6.37 -1.74 5.92
CA PHE A 188 -7.56 -0.89 5.87
C PHE A 188 -8.06 -0.65 4.45
N THR A 189 -7.18 -0.69 3.46
CA THR A 189 -7.58 -0.73 2.05
C THR A 189 -8.41 -1.97 1.72
N LEU A 190 -8.02 -3.15 2.23
CA LEU A 190 -8.80 -4.37 2.07
C LEU A 190 -10.17 -4.29 2.77
N ARG A 191 -10.22 -3.75 3.99
CA ARG A 191 -11.49 -3.54 4.72
C ARG A 191 -12.43 -2.60 3.99
N LEU A 192 -11.90 -1.51 3.42
CA LEU A 192 -12.68 -0.59 2.60
C LEU A 192 -13.22 -1.26 1.35
N TYR A 193 -12.43 -2.12 0.70
CA TYR A 193 -12.92 -2.92 -0.43
C TYR A 193 -14.12 -3.77 -0.02
N HIS A 194 -14.04 -4.54 1.05
CA HIS A 194 -15.14 -5.39 1.51
C HIS A 194 -16.37 -4.56 1.87
N LEU A 195 -16.18 -3.43 2.55
CA LEU A 195 -17.30 -2.54 2.91
C LEU A 195 -18.00 -1.98 1.67
N PHE A 196 -17.23 -1.40 0.74
CA PHE A 196 -17.82 -0.77 -0.44
C PHE A 196 -18.39 -1.78 -1.44
N ASN A 197 -17.74 -2.93 -1.61
CA ASN A 197 -18.25 -3.97 -2.49
C ASN A 197 -19.63 -4.47 -2.03
N ASN A 198 -19.85 -4.63 -0.72
CA ASN A 198 -21.13 -5.00 -0.14
C ASN A 198 -22.23 -3.91 -0.31
N TRP A 199 -21.86 -2.68 -0.64
CA TRP A 199 -22.82 -1.59 -0.89
C TRP A 199 -23.26 -1.50 -2.35
N PHE A 200 -22.52 -2.14 -3.26
CA PHE A 200 -22.85 -2.17 -4.69
C PHE A 200 -23.65 -3.41 -5.10
N ASP A 201 -23.72 -4.43 -4.23
CA ASP A 201 -24.56 -5.63 -4.39
C ASP A 201 -25.96 -5.40 -3.79
#